data_e2ae820a089ae0e90214eee3385acfb6
#
_entry.id   e2ae820a089ae0e90214eee3385acfb6
#
_cell.length_a   1.000
_cell.length_b   1.000
_cell.length_c   1.000
_cell.angle_alpha   90.00
_cell.angle_beta   90.00
_cell.angle_gamma   90.00
#
_symmetry.space_group_name_H-M   'P 1'
#
loop_
_entity.id
_entity.type
_entity.pdbx_description
1 polymer ?
#
loop_
_entity_poly.entity_id
_entity_poly.type
_entity_poly.pdbx_seq_one_letter_code
_entity_poly.pdbx_strand_id
1 'polypeptide(L)'
;MINRPFWQERMEQAWSEAPIVWLAGVRRSGKTTLAQSLGAERSLYVNCDLPAAEDMLRDPVLFFRQCDRPVVVFDEIHQLRDPSRVLKIAADEFPKLRVLATGSSTLAASKKFRDTLTGRKRLLHLVPALTGELTAFGATLEQRLYHGGLPPALLAATKPPAFYREWLDSFFARDIQRLFAFRDINRFNALFEYVLRQSGGQLEVTKTASALGISRPTVESHLQALEITQALTLVRPFHGGGQGEIVRQPKAYAFDTGFVSFARGWDPLRPADRGLLWEHLVVEAFQASWPGEPVRYWRNKAGDEVDFVRPRGRDVVDAYECKWSADEFDPTALKAFREYYPKGRNYLLAPITGRAYGKKVQGLELTVCGLAALENPDR
;
A
#
# COMPACT_ATOMS: atom_id res chain seq x y z
N MET A 1 -21.17 2.05 -10.25
CA MET A 1 -19.70 2.11 -10.03
C MET A 1 -19.46 2.94 -8.78
N ILE A 2 -18.62 2.49 -7.84
CA ILE A 2 -18.34 3.22 -6.60
C ILE A 2 -17.37 4.35 -6.92
N ASN A 3 -17.74 5.58 -6.56
CA ASN A 3 -16.87 6.74 -6.74
C ASN A 3 -15.78 6.78 -5.66
N ARG A 4 -14.54 7.01 -6.08
CA ARG A 4 -13.35 7.07 -5.21
C ARG A 4 -12.62 8.41 -5.38
N PRO A 5 -13.20 9.53 -4.89
CA PRO A 5 -12.71 10.90 -5.15
C PRO A 5 -11.28 11.12 -4.66
N PHE A 6 -10.87 10.53 -3.53
CA PHE A 6 -9.49 10.58 -3.03
C PHE A 6 -8.48 10.16 -4.11
N TRP A 7 -8.73 9.01 -4.77
CA TRP A 7 -7.82 8.50 -5.79
C TRP A 7 -7.86 9.31 -7.08
N GLN A 8 -9.03 9.86 -7.44
CA GLN A 8 -9.14 10.77 -8.58
C GLN A 8 -8.32 12.05 -8.35
N GLU A 9 -8.40 12.64 -7.16
CA GLU A 9 -7.60 13.80 -6.76
C GLU A 9 -6.09 13.48 -6.79
N ARG A 10 -5.69 12.30 -6.27
CA ARG A 10 -4.30 11.84 -6.33
C ARG A 10 -3.79 11.63 -7.76
N MET A 11 -4.62 11.13 -8.67
CA MET A 11 -4.26 11.02 -10.08
C MET A 11 -4.06 12.41 -10.71
N GLU A 12 -4.94 13.37 -10.44
CA GLU A 12 -4.78 14.76 -10.94
C GLU A 12 -3.48 15.40 -10.42
N GLN A 13 -3.20 15.25 -9.14
CA GLN A 13 -1.95 15.72 -8.55
C GLN A 13 -0.73 15.07 -9.20
N ALA A 14 -0.75 13.75 -9.39
CA ALA A 14 0.35 13.03 -10.03
C ALA A 14 0.56 13.47 -11.50
N TRP A 15 -0.52 13.74 -12.25
CA TRP A 15 -0.44 14.29 -13.61
C TRP A 15 0.05 15.73 -13.68
N SER A 16 -0.01 16.52 -12.60
CA SER A 16 0.63 17.84 -12.57
C SER A 16 2.16 17.74 -12.51
N GLU A 17 2.69 16.59 -12.08
CA GLU A 17 4.12 16.36 -11.93
C GLU A 17 4.76 15.54 -13.05
N ALA A 18 3.99 14.66 -13.71
CA ALA A 18 4.47 13.83 -14.81
C ALA A 18 3.32 13.39 -15.74
N PRO A 19 3.56 13.23 -17.06
CA PRO A 19 2.52 12.88 -18.02
C PRO A 19 1.92 11.48 -17.80
N ILE A 20 2.64 10.56 -17.13
CA ILE A 20 2.21 9.19 -16.90
C ILE A 20 1.94 8.97 -15.41
N VAL A 21 0.74 8.48 -15.10
CA VAL A 21 0.40 7.91 -13.80
C VAL A 21 0.40 6.39 -13.92
N TRP A 22 1.26 5.74 -13.15
CA TRP A 22 1.27 4.28 -13.01
C TRP A 22 0.47 3.88 -11.78
N LEU A 23 -0.69 3.28 -12.00
CA LEU A 23 -1.56 2.79 -10.94
C LEU A 23 -1.22 1.33 -10.63
N ALA A 24 -0.42 1.12 -9.60
CA ALA A 24 -0.10 -0.21 -9.06
C ALA A 24 -1.07 -0.58 -7.94
N GLY A 25 -1.07 -1.84 -7.56
CA GLY A 25 -1.88 -2.37 -6.45
C GLY A 25 -2.10 -3.85 -6.61
N VAL A 26 -2.41 -4.53 -5.52
CA VAL A 26 -2.70 -5.97 -5.52
C VAL A 26 -3.89 -6.30 -6.42
N ARG A 27 -4.01 -7.57 -6.76
CA ARG A 27 -5.18 -8.06 -7.52
C ARG A 27 -6.48 -7.77 -6.80
N ARG A 28 -7.54 -7.45 -7.58
CA ARG A 28 -8.89 -7.15 -7.07
C ARG A 28 -8.98 -5.92 -6.17
N SER A 29 -7.96 -5.03 -6.15
CA SER A 29 -8.03 -3.73 -5.44
C SER A 29 -8.94 -2.69 -6.12
N GLY A 30 -9.39 -2.96 -7.37
CA GLY A 30 -10.28 -2.08 -8.12
C GLY A 30 -9.58 -1.15 -9.11
N LYS A 31 -8.35 -1.46 -9.57
CA LYS A 31 -7.60 -0.65 -10.56
C LYS A 31 -8.39 -0.40 -11.83
N THR A 32 -8.89 -1.46 -12.47
CA THR A 32 -9.73 -1.36 -13.67
C THR A 32 -10.98 -0.50 -13.45
N THR A 33 -11.68 -0.70 -12.32
CA THR A 33 -12.88 0.08 -11.99
C THR A 33 -12.56 1.56 -11.79
N LEU A 34 -11.44 1.87 -11.10
CA LEU A 34 -10.98 3.25 -10.92
C LEU A 34 -10.57 3.87 -12.26
N ALA A 35 -9.86 3.13 -13.11
CA ALA A 35 -9.46 3.60 -14.44
C ALA A 35 -10.67 3.91 -15.34
N GLN A 36 -11.69 3.04 -15.33
CA GLN A 36 -12.94 3.24 -16.06
C GLN A 36 -13.80 4.39 -15.50
N SER A 37 -13.63 4.76 -14.22
CA SER A 37 -14.36 5.86 -13.60
C SER A 37 -14.03 7.24 -14.18
N LEU A 38 -12.96 7.36 -14.96
CA LEU A 38 -12.63 8.61 -15.70
C LEU A 38 -13.68 8.93 -16.78
N GLY A 39 -14.44 7.95 -17.26
CA GLY A 39 -15.51 8.12 -18.22
C GLY A 39 -15.06 8.28 -19.68
N ALA A 40 -15.89 7.84 -20.60
CA ALA A 40 -15.60 7.85 -22.04
C ALA A 40 -15.46 9.27 -22.65
N GLU A 41 -16.12 10.26 -22.05
CA GLU A 41 -16.01 11.66 -22.47
C GLU A 41 -14.60 12.22 -22.24
N ARG A 42 -13.92 11.76 -21.21
CA ARG A 42 -12.61 12.25 -20.80
C ARG A 42 -11.47 11.36 -21.25
N SER A 43 -11.69 10.05 -21.37
CA SER A 43 -10.61 9.09 -21.59
C SER A 43 -10.89 8.10 -22.72
N LEU A 44 -9.83 7.80 -23.47
CA LEU A 44 -9.79 6.64 -24.37
C LEU A 44 -9.27 5.44 -23.57
N TYR A 45 -10.12 4.44 -23.37
CA TYR A 45 -9.79 3.24 -22.60
C TYR A 45 -9.34 2.11 -23.52
N VAL A 46 -8.14 1.58 -23.30
CA VAL A 46 -7.53 0.45 -24.02
C VAL A 46 -7.31 -0.70 -23.04
N ASN A 47 -8.02 -1.80 -23.23
CA ASN A 47 -7.77 -3.04 -22.49
C ASN A 47 -6.66 -3.83 -23.18
N CYS A 48 -5.48 -3.87 -22.56
CA CYS A 48 -4.31 -4.52 -23.12
C CYS A 48 -4.31 -6.07 -22.97
N ASP A 49 -5.28 -6.67 -22.28
CA ASP A 49 -5.51 -8.12 -22.30
C ASP A 49 -6.06 -8.59 -23.66
N LEU A 50 -6.64 -7.69 -24.45
CA LEU A 50 -7.22 -8.02 -25.74
C LEU A 50 -6.15 -8.00 -26.85
N PRO A 51 -6.08 -9.02 -27.73
CA PRO A 51 -5.13 -9.06 -28.85
C PRO A 51 -5.21 -7.81 -29.75
N ALA A 52 -6.38 -7.22 -29.92
CA ALA A 52 -6.58 -6.00 -30.69
C ALA A 52 -5.77 -4.80 -30.18
N ALA A 53 -5.39 -4.78 -28.90
CA ALA A 53 -4.55 -3.72 -28.35
C ALA A 53 -3.13 -3.73 -28.96
N GLU A 54 -2.54 -4.90 -29.21
CA GLU A 54 -1.26 -5.03 -29.90
C GLU A 54 -1.31 -4.51 -31.33
N ASP A 55 -2.40 -4.81 -32.08
CA ASP A 55 -2.57 -4.31 -33.43
C ASP A 55 -2.77 -2.80 -33.48
N MET A 56 -3.58 -2.28 -32.56
CA MET A 56 -3.83 -0.84 -32.40
C MET A 56 -2.56 -0.05 -32.07
N LEU A 57 -1.67 -0.64 -31.27
CA LEU A 57 -0.42 -0.03 -30.80
C LEU A 57 0.82 -0.44 -31.61
N ARG A 58 0.64 -1.07 -32.79
CA ARG A 58 1.75 -1.41 -33.71
C ARG A 58 2.50 -0.14 -34.13
N ASP A 59 1.79 0.94 -34.41
CA ASP A 59 2.32 2.28 -34.58
C ASP A 59 1.79 3.22 -33.47
N PRO A 60 2.49 3.36 -32.35
CA PRO A 60 2.05 4.20 -31.24
C PRO A 60 1.95 5.69 -31.62
N VAL A 61 2.77 6.17 -32.57
CA VAL A 61 2.71 7.58 -32.98
C VAL A 61 1.41 7.86 -33.71
N LEU A 62 1.01 6.98 -34.64
CA LEU A 62 -0.26 7.10 -35.35
C LEU A 62 -1.44 7.02 -34.37
N PHE A 63 -1.40 6.06 -33.44
CA PHE A 63 -2.42 5.90 -32.41
C PHE A 63 -2.62 7.19 -31.60
N PHE A 64 -1.54 7.77 -31.05
CA PHE A 64 -1.65 8.98 -30.23
C PHE A 64 -2.06 10.22 -31.05
N ARG A 65 -1.67 10.32 -32.33
CA ARG A 65 -2.14 11.41 -33.22
C ARG A 65 -3.64 11.36 -33.48
N GLN A 66 -4.23 10.18 -33.50
CA GLN A 66 -5.66 9.98 -33.71
C GLN A 66 -6.50 10.08 -32.42
N CYS A 67 -5.82 10.15 -31.25
CA CYS A 67 -6.51 10.26 -29.98
C CYS A 67 -7.13 11.66 -29.82
N ASP A 68 -8.45 11.70 -29.69
CA ASP A 68 -9.24 12.92 -29.49
C ASP A 68 -9.57 13.21 -28.02
N ARG A 69 -9.08 12.38 -27.10
CA ARG A 69 -9.32 12.50 -25.66
C ARG A 69 -8.08 13.04 -24.93
N PRO A 70 -8.26 13.84 -23.86
CA PRO A 70 -7.14 14.38 -23.09
C PRO A 70 -6.41 13.32 -22.25
N VAL A 71 -7.03 12.14 -22.02
CA VAL A 71 -6.46 11.03 -21.24
C VAL A 71 -6.52 9.75 -22.05
N VAL A 72 -5.43 8.97 -22.02
CA VAL A 72 -5.43 7.58 -22.49
C VAL A 72 -5.24 6.67 -21.29
N VAL A 73 -6.10 5.66 -21.17
CA VAL A 73 -6.01 4.61 -20.16
C VAL A 73 -5.53 3.33 -20.82
N PHE A 74 -4.39 2.83 -20.36
CA PHE A 74 -3.91 1.49 -20.69
C PHE A 74 -4.13 0.57 -19.50
N ASP A 75 -5.14 -0.28 -19.56
CA ASP A 75 -5.41 -1.25 -18.49
C ASP A 75 -4.65 -2.56 -18.78
N GLU A 76 -3.96 -3.08 -17.76
CA GLU A 76 -3.06 -4.24 -17.83
C GLU A 76 -1.97 -4.13 -18.92
N ILE A 77 -1.35 -2.94 -19.04
CA ILE A 77 -0.36 -2.62 -20.09
C ILE A 77 0.82 -3.60 -20.15
N HIS A 78 1.09 -4.34 -19.08
CA HIS A 78 2.15 -5.35 -19.03
C HIS A 78 1.91 -6.56 -19.94
N GLN A 79 0.73 -6.68 -20.52
CA GLN A 79 0.41 -7.68 -21.52
C GLN A 79 0.94 -7.34 -22.91
N LEU A 80 1.25 -6.06 -23.17
CA LEU A 80 1.89 -5.66 -24.42
C LEU A 80 3.33 -6.17 -24.49
N ARG A 81 3.84 -6.39 -25.70
CA ARG A 81 5.23 -6.85 -25.95
C ARG A 81 6.27 -5.83 -25.49
N ASP A 82 6.05 -4.54 -25.76
CA ASP A 82 6.94 -3.46 -25.33
C ASP A 82 6.17 -2.26 -24.76
N PRO A 83 5.64 -2.40 -23.51
CA PRO A 83 4.91 -1.34 -22.84
C PRO A 83 5.79 -0.10 -22.59
N SER A 84 7.10 -0.30 -22.37
CA SER A 84 8.04 0.80 -22.13
C SER A 84 8.16 1.73 -23.32
N ARG A 85 8.19 1.17 -24.54
CA ARG A 85 8.26 1.96 -25.79
C ARG A 85 6.98 2.78 -25.97
N VAL A 86 5.81 2.18 -25.78
CA VAL A 86 4.52 2.88 -25.92
C VAL A 86 4.45 4.07 -24.97
N LEU A 87 4.75 3.85 -23.69
CA LEU A 87 4.71 4.90 -22.67
C LEU A 87 5.78 5.99 -22.90
N LYS A 88 6.97 5.61 -23.34
CA LYS A 88 8.02 6.58 -23.66
C LYS A 88 7.60 7.49 -24.81
N ILE A 89 7.05 6.94 -25.89
CA ILE A 89 6.55 7.73 -27.03
C ILE A 89 5.43 8.67 -26.57
N ALA A 90 4.49 8.20 -25.75
CA ALA A 90 3.44 9.05 -25.19
C ALA A 90 4.03 10.26 -24.44
N ALA A 91 5.00 10.02 -23.57
CA ALA A 91 5.59 11.07 -22.73
C ALA A 91 6.45 12.07 -23.52
N ASP A 92 7.25 11.58 -24.49
CA ASP A 92 8.24 12.39 -25.20
C ASP A 92 7.63 13.15 -26.38
N GLU A 93 6.72 12.52 -27.14
CA GLU A 93 6.15 13.10 -28.37
C GLU A 93 4.78 13.75 -28.14
N PHE A 94 4.07 13.39 -27.06
CA PHE A 94 2.72 13.87 -26.75
C PHE A 94 2.61 14.43 -25.32
N PRO A 95 3.41 15.42 -24.92
CA PRO A 95 3.52 15.88 -23.53
C PRO A 95 2.24 16.50 -22.95
N LYS A 96 1.27 16.86 -23.79
CA LYS A 96 -0.05 17.35 -23.39
C LYS A 96 -1.04 16.23 -23.08
N LEU A 97 -0.75 15.01 -23.54
CA LEU A 97 -1.57 13.85 -23.33
C LEU A 97 -1.26 13.25 -21.96
N ARG A 98 -2.29 13.02 -21.15
CA ARG A 98 -2.18 12.34 -19.87
C ARG A 98 -2.37 10.86 -20.07
N VAL A 99 -1.55 10.05 -19.42
CA VAL A 99 -1.65 8.59 -19.49
C VAL A 99 -1.90 8.03 -18.11
N LEU A 100 -2.93 7.19 -17.99
CA LEU A 100 -3.12 6.29 -16.85
C LEU A 100 -2.76 4.87 -17.30
N ALA A 101 -1.73 4.31 -16.72
CA ALA A 101 -1.35 2.93 -17.00
C ALA A 101 -1.58 2.06 -15.76
N THR A 102 -2.32 0.96 -15.91
CA THR A 102 -2.41 -0.06 -14.86
C THR A 102 -1.58 -1.27 -15.27
N GLY A 103 -1.16 -2.05 -14.29
CA GLY A 103 -0.44 -3.26 -14.55
C GLY A 103 0.19 -3.87 -13.31
N SER A 104 0.93 -4.96 -13.51
CA SER A 104 1.64 -5.62 -12.42
C SER A 104 2.67 -4.69 -11.78
N SER A 105 2.71 -4.65 -10.45
CA SER A 105 3.72 -3.93 -9.66
C SER A 105 5.15 -4.34 -10.02
N THR A 106 5.33 -5.55 -10.47
CA THR A 106 6.62 -6.12 -10.85
C THR A 106 7.17 -5.54 -12.16
N LEU A 107 6.30 -5.21 -13.13
CA LEU A 107 6.77 -4.47 -14.31
C LEU A 107 7.31 -3.09 -13.87
N ALA A 108 6.60 -2.40 -12.98
CA ALA A 108 7.06 -1.13 -12.42
C ALA A 108 8.42 -1.25 -11.69
N ALA A 109 8.70 -2.40 -11.09
CA ALA A 109 9.95 -2.71 -10.40
C ALA A 109 11.08 -3.17 -11.33
N SER A 110 10.79 -3.58 -12.58
CA SER A 110 11.82 -4.03 -13.52
C SER A 110 12.80 -2.89 -13.86
N LYS A 111 14.10 -3.24 -13.97
CA LYS A 111 15.14 -2.26 -14.27
C LYS A 111 14.89 -1.53 -15.60
N LYS A 112 14.60 -2.29 -16.67
CA LYS A 112 14.31 -1.73 -18.01
C LYS A 112 13.19 -0.70 -17.96
N PHE A 113 12.10 -1.01 -17.26
CA PHE A 113 10.94 -0.12 -17.16
C PHE A 113 11.23 1.13 -16.33
N ARG A 114 11.99 0.99 -15.23
CA ARG A 114 12.42 2.13 -14.41
C ARG A 114 13.32 3.08 -15.19
N ASP A 115 14.36 2.54 -15.81
CA ASP A 115 15.35 3.35 -16.55
C ASP A 115 14.71 4.09 -17.72
N THR A 116 13.80 3.45 -18.45
CA THR A 116 13.11 4.06 -19.62
C THR A 116 12.16 5.18 -19.22
N LEU A 117 11.49 5.09 -18.07
CA LEU A 117 10.44 6.00 -17.62
C LEU A 117 10.84 6.90 -16.45
N THR A 118 12.14 7.00 -16.15
CA THR A 118 12.64 7.92 -15.12
C THR A 118 12.25 9.36 -15.46
N GLY A 119 11.66 10.07 -14.50
CA GLY A 119 11.17 11.44 -14.66
C GLY A 119 9.85 11.58 -15.44
N ARG A 120 9.36 10.52 -16.11
CA ARG A 120 8.16 10.56 -16.97
C ARG A 120 6.91 10.04 -16.30
N LYS A 121 7.05 9.36 -15.14
CA LYS A 121 5.92 8.75 -14.43
C LYS A 121 5.88 9.09 -12.96
N ARG A 122 4.66 9.07 -12.41
CA ARG A 122 4.39 8.98 -10.96
C ARG A 122 3.72 7.67 -10.65
N LEU A 123 4.16 7.03 -9.57
CA LEU A 123 3.60 5.78 -9.07
C LEU A 123 2.52 6.11 -8.04
N LEU A 124 1.32 5.60 -8.24
CA LEU A 124 0.26 5.55 -7.24
C LEU A 124 0.03 4.11 -6.82
N HIS A 125 -0.01 3.86 -5.54
CA HIS A 125 -0.29 2.56 -4.98
C HIS A 125 -1.75 2.50 -4.50
N LEU A 126 -2.61 1.87 -5.29
CA LEU A 126 -4.01 1.65 -4.93
C LEU A 126 -4.09 0.58 -3.84
N VAL A 127 -4.15 1.02 -2.60
CA VAL A 127 -4.38 0.15 -1.44
C VAL A 127 -5.83 -0.33 -1.39
N PRO A 128 -6.17 -1.34 -0.57
CA PRO A 128 -7.54 -1.70 -0.26
C PRO A 128 -8.36 -0.48 0.18
N ALA A 129 -9.70 -0.57 0.22
CA ALA A 129 -10.57 0.57 0.53
C ALA A 129 -10.13 1.28 1.82
N LEU A 130 -9.85 2.58 1.72
CA LEU A 130 -9.46 3.43 2.84
C LEU A 130 -10.64 3.67 3.78
N THR A 131 -10.36 4.06 5.03
CA THR A 131 -11.43 4.36 5.99
C THR A 131 -12.32 5.52 5.55
N GLY A 132 -11.76 6.53 4.88
CA GLY A 132 -12.53 7.65 4.30
C GLY A 132 -13.44 7.26 3.13
N GLU A 133 -13.26 6.07 2.56
CA GLU A 133 -14.07 5.58 1.44
C GLU A 133 -15.25 4.69 1.89
N LEU A 134 -15.30 4.27 3.16
CA LEU A 134 -16.26 3.28 3.65
C LEU A 134 -17.72 3.67 3.42
N THR A 135 -18.05 4.95 3.58
CA THR A 135 -19.41 5.45 3.29
C THR A 135 -19.80 5.22 1.84
N ALA A 136 -18.89 5.47 0.89
CA ALA A 136 -19.13 5.23 -0.54
C ALA A 136 -19.28 3.74 -0.85
N PHE A 137 -18.63 2.86 -0.10
CA PHE A 137 -18.78 1.41 -0.21
C PHE A 137 -20.02 0.88 0.55
N GLY A 138 -20.71 1.69 1.36
CA GLY A 138 -21.80 1.23 2.23
C GLY A 138 -21.30 0.25 3.32
N ALA A 139 -20.05 0.37 3.74
CA ALA A 139 -19.39 -0.53 4.68
C ALA A 139 -19.07 0.17 6.01
N THR A 140 -18.99 -0.61 7.08
CA THR A 140 -18.59 -0.14 8.40
C THR A 140 -17.10 -0.36 8.65
N LEU A 141 -16.52 0.34 9.63
CA LEU A 141 -15.14 0.10 10.06
C LEU A 141 -14.93 -1.33 10.56
N GLU A 142 -15.88 -1.88 11.32
CA GLU A 142 -15.81 -3.27 11.81
C GLU A 142 -15.77 -4.26 10.64
N GLN A 143 -16.59 -4.06 9.63
CA GLN A 143 -16.60 -4.86 8.42
C GLN A 143 -15.26 -4.73 7.67
N ARG A 144 -14.70 -3.51 7.56
CA ARG A 144 -13.39 -3.26 6.95
C ARG A 144 -12.25 -3.98 7.68
N LEU A 145 -12.25 -3.99 8.99
CA LEU A 145 -11.27 -4.73 9.78
C LEU A 145 -11.40 -6.25 9.57
N TYR A 146 -12.63 -6.76 9.54
CA TYR A 146 -12.91 -8.20 9.54
C TYR A 146 -12.88 -8.83 8.14
N HIS A 147 -13.52 -8.18 7.14
CA HIS A 147 -13.54 -8.65 5.76
C HIS A 147 -12.36 -8.16 4.92
N GLY A 148 -11.61 -7.16 5.42
CA GLY A 148 -10.62 -6.46 4.61
C GLY A 148 -11.22 -5.39 3.71
N GLY A 149 -10.36 -4.75 2.92
CA GLY A 149 -10.74 -3.64 2.04
C GLY A 149 -10.72 -3.97 0.55
N LEU A 150 -10.43 -5.22 0.16
CA LEU A 150 -10.62 -5.61 -1.23
C LEU A 150 -12.13 -5.60 -1.56
N PRO A 151 -12.58 -4.86 -2.60
CA PRO A 151 -14.01 -4.67 -2.86
C PRO A 151 -14.86 -5.93 -2.86
N PRO A 152 -14.45 -7.08 -3.46
CA PRO A 152 -15.27 -8.28 -3.43
C PRO A 152 -15.48 -8.87 -2.03
N ALA A 153 -14.49 -8.74 -1.13
CA ALA A 153 -14.62 -9.20 0.26
C ALA A 153 -15.37 -8.18 1.12
N LEU A 154 -15.03 -6.89 0.97
CA LEU A 154 -15.64 -5.80 1.72
C LEU A 154 -17.15 -5.72 1.52
N LEU A 155 -17.62 -5.93 0.28
CA LEU A 155 -19.02 -5.86 -0.10
C LEU A 155 -19.81 -7.17 0.17
N ALA A 156 -19.14 -8.23 0.59
CA ALA A 156 -19.81 -9.48 0.90
C ALA A 156 -20.65 -9.36 2.18
N ALA A 157 -21.86 -9.93 2.17
CA ALA A 157 -22.75 -9.93 3.34
C ALA A 157 -22.16 -10.65 4.55
N THR A 158 -21.37 -11.69 4.30
CA THR A 158 -20.61 -12.44 5.31
C THR A 158 -19.17 -12.57 4.85
N LYS A 159 -18.24 -12.77 5.82
CA LYS A 159 -16.83 -12.99 5.49
C LYS A 159 -16.68 -14.16 4.52
N PRO A 160 -16.04 -13.97 3.34
CA PRO A 160 -15.98 -14.98 2.28
C PRO A 160 -14.67 -15.81 2.32
N PRO A 161 -14.56 -16.93 3.07
CA PRO A 161 -13.30 -17.70 3.16
C PRO A 161 -12.82 -18.26 1.82
N ALA A 162 -13.75 -18.59 0.91
CA ALA A 162 -13.43 -19.08 -0.44
C ALA A 162 -12.68 -18.02 -1.25
N PHE A 163 -13.06 -16.73 -1.10
CA PHE A 163 -12.39 -15.61 -1.77
C PHE A 163 -10.92 -15.51 -1.41
N TYR A 164 -10.56 -15.63 -0.12
CA TYR A 164 -9.18 -15.51 0.33
C TYR A 164 -8.32 -16.66 -0.21
N ARG A 165 -8.82 -17.92 -0.19
CA ARG A 165 -8.13 -19.08 -0.75
C ARG A 165 -7.89 -18.91 -2.25
N GLU A 166 -8.95 -18.61 -3.01
CA GLU A 166 -8.86 -18.39 -4.47
C GLU A 166 -7.89 -17.24 -4.81
N TRP A 167 -7.90 -16.18 -3.99
CA TRP A 167 -6.99 -15.05 -4.18
C TRP A 167 -5.53 -15.49 -3.99
N LEU A 168 -5.22 -16.21 -2.91
CA LEU A 168 -3.87 -16.72 -2.62
C LEU A 168 -3.37 -17.64 -3.75
N ASP A 169 -4.18 -18.58 -4.22
CA ASP A 169 -3.83 -19.49 -5.31
C ASP A 169 -3.57 -18.73 -6.62
N SER A 170 -4.46 -17.79 -6.94
CA SER A 170 -4.32 -16.98 -8.16
C SER A 170 -3.13 -16.01 -8.10
N PHE A 171 -2.82 -15.48 -6.92
CA PHE A 171 -1.68 -14.59 -6.68
C PHE A 171 -0.37 -15.33 -6.93
N PHE A 172 -0.21 -16.54 -6.37
CA PHE A 172 0.98 -17.31 -6.65
C PHE A 172 1.14 -17.60 -8.16
N ALA A 173 0.11 -18.15 -8.80
CA ALA A 173 0.18 -18.61 -10.19
C ALA A 173 0.43 -17.46 -11.20
N ARG A 174 -0.15 -16.30 -10.97
CA ARG A 174 -0.11 -15.19 -11.93
C ARG A 174 0.90 -14.09 -11.61
N ASP A 175 1.11 -13.81 -10.33
CA ASP A 175 1.95 -12.69 -9.91
C ASP A 175 3.34 -13.15 -9.44
N ILE A 176 3.45 -14.31 -8.79
CA ILE A 176 4.72 -14.80 -8.23
C ILE A 176 5.46 -15.71 -9.20
N GLN A 177 4.84 -16.80 -9.65
CA GLN A 177 5.49 -17.81 -10.47
C GLN A 177 5.99 -17.23 -11.80
N ARG A 178 5.20 -16.37 -12.42
CA ARG A 178 5.51 -15.73 -13.69
C ARG A 178 6.73 -14.80 -13.63
N LEU A 179 6.99 -14.21 -12.46
CA LEU A 179 7.94 -13.10 -12.31
C LEU A 179 9.22 -13.47 -11.59
N PHE A 180 9.17 -14.43 -10.67
CA PHE A 180 10.30 -14.79 -9.82
C PHE A 180 10.83 -16.20 -10.09
N ALA A 181 10.25 -16.94 -11.04
CA ALA A 181 10.64 -18.31 -11.39
C ALA A 181 10.73 -19.27 -10.18
N PHE A 182 9.97 -19.01 -9.12
CA PHE A 182 9.92 -19.90 -7.96
C PHE A 182 9.26 -21.22 -8.35
N ARG A 183 9.94 -22.33 -8.01
CA ARG A 183 9.51 -23.69 -8.39
C ARG A 183 8.65 -24.34 -7.30
N ASP A 184 8.83 -23.96 -6.05
CA ASP A 184 8.19 -24.58 -4.89
C ASP A 184 7.08 -23.70 -4.35
N ILE A 185 5.87 -23.91 -4.83
CA ILE A 185 4.65 -23.24 -4.40
C ILE A 185 4.37 -23.47 -2.90
N ASN A 186 4.65 -24.68 -2.40
CA ASN A 186 4.30 -25.03 -1.02
C ASN A 186 5.14 -24.24 -0.03
N ARG A 187 6.43 -24.06 -0.30
CA ARG A 187 7.31 -23.23 0.53
C ARG A 187 6.93 -21.76 0.50
N PHE A 188 6.57 -21.26 -0.67
CA PHE A 188 6.12 -19.86 -0.79
C PHE A 188 4.82 -19.64 -0.02
N ASN A 189 3.82 -20.51 -0.20
CA ASN A 189 2.53 -20.40 0.48
C ASN A 189 2.69 -20.55 2.00
N ALA A 190 3.53 -21.48 2.47
CA ALA A 190 3.83 -21.63 3.89
C ALA A 190 4.46 -20.38 4.50
N LEU A 191 5.40 -19.74 3.77
CA LEU A 191 5.97 -18.47 4.21
C LEU A 191 4.92 -17.36 4.22
N PHE A 192 4.10 -17.25 3.17
CA PHE A 192 3.11 -16.20 3.10
C PHE A 192 2.05 -16.35 4.20
N GLU A 193 1.56 -17.57 4.44
CA GLU A 193 0.66 -17.85 5.56
C GLU A 193 1.30 -17.51 6.93
N TYR A 194 2.57 -17.88 7.12
CA TYR A 194 3.31 -17.53 8.32
C TYR A 194 3.37 -16.00 8.52
N VAL A 195 3.69 -15.26 7.47
CA VAL A 195 3.76 -13.79 7.50
C VAL A 195 2.39 -13.17 7.78
N LEU A 196 1.31 -13.69 7.19
CA LEU A 196 -0.06 -13.24 7.48
C LEU A 196 -0.40 -13.43 8.97
N ARG A 197 -0.04 -14.58 9.55
CA ARG A 197 -0.25 -14.87 10.99
C ARG A 197 0.59 -14.01 11.91
N GLN A 198 1.82 -13.62 11.50
CA GLN A 198 2.73 -12.78 12.28
C GLN A 198 2.58 -11.28 11.97
N SER A 199 1.63 -10.92 11.10
CA SER A 199 1.44 -9.55 10.62
C SER A 199 1.19 -8.57 11.77
N GLY A 200 1.85 -7.39 11.71
CA GLY A 200 1.92 -6.41 12.79
C GLY A 200 3.11 -6.62 13.74
N GLY A 201 3.78 -7.76 13.67
CA GLY A 201 4.93 -8.09 14.53
C GLY A 201 6.28 -7.91 13.86
N GLN A 202 7.34 -8.00 14.68
CA GLN A 202 8.72 -8.02 14.20
C GLN A 202 9.00 -9.32 13.44
N LEU A 203 9.60 -9.20 12.27
CA LEU A 203 9.95 -10.32 11.40
C LEU A 203 11.44 -10.65 11.51
N GLU A 204 11.74 -11.81 12.10
CA GLU A 204 13.10 -12.32 12.21
C GLU A 204 13.34 -13.43 11.17
N VAL A 205 14.10 -13.11 10.12
CA VAL A 205 14.38 -14.02 9.00
C VAL A 205 14.92 -15.37 9.47
N THR A 206 15.82 -15.37 10.46
CA THR A 206 16.44 -16.62 10.99
C THR A 206 15.40 -17.49 11.70
N LYS A 207 14.55 -16.91 12.54
CA LYS A 207 13.46 -17.66 13.22
C LYS A 207 12.43 -18.17 12.22
N THR A 208 12.08 -17.33 11.22
CA THR A 208 11.16 -17.74 10.15
C THR A 208 11.72 -18.91 9.33
N ALA A 209 13.01 -18.85 8.97
CA ALA A 209 13.70 -19.92 8.25
C ALA A 209 13.67 -21.24 9.04
N SER A 210 13.99 -21.19 10.33
CA SER A 210 13.95 -22.35 11.22
C SER A 210 12.53 -22.91 11.38
N ALA A 211 11.53 -22.05 11.61
CA ALA A 211 10.14 -22.46 11.81
C ALA A 211 9.54 -23.17 10.59
N LEU A 212 9.96 -22.78 9.38
CA LEU A 212 9.46 -23.31 8.11
C LEU A 212 10.36 -24.39 7.49
N GLY A 213 11.53 -24.67 8.06
CA GLY A 213 12.49 -25.62 7.51
C GLY A 213 13.04 -25.22 6.14
N ILE A 214 13.20 -23.93 5.87
CA ILE A 214 13.72 -23.38 4.61
C ILE A 214 14.97 -22.52 4.85
N SER A 215 15.78 -22.29 3.81
CA SER A 215 16.99 -21.51 3.96
C SER A 215 16.71 -20.00 4.15
N ARG A 216 17.61 -19.28 4.86
CA ARG A 216 17.53 -17.83 4.98
C ARG A 216 17.44 -17.12 3.62
N PRO A 217 18.29 -17.43 2.62
CA PRO A 217 18.19 -16.80 1.29
C PRO A 217 16.84 -17.02 0.63
N THR A 218 16.22 -18.19 0.85
CA THR A 218 14.86 -18.47 0.34
C THR A 218 13.83 -17.56 1.01
N VAL A 219 13.89 -17.42 2.34
CA VAL A 219 12.99 -16.48 3.07
C VAL A 219 13.17 -15.06 2.54
N GLU A 220 14.41 -14.57 2.45
CA GLU A 220 14.72 -13.21 1.98
C GLU A 220 14.20 -12.97 0.55
N SER A 221 14.41 -13.91 -0.35
CA SER A 221 13.93 -13.85 -1.74
C SER A 221 12.39 -13.83 -1.83
N HIS A 222 11.71 -14.67 -1.04
CA HIS A 222 10.24 -14.70 -1.02
C HIS A 222 9.66 -13.43 -0.39
N LEU A 223 10.25 -12.90 0.70
CA LEU A 223 9.84 -11.63 1.30
C LEU A 223 10.01 -10.47 0.32
N GLN A 224 11.12 -10.44 -0.44
CA GLN A 224 11.34 -9.44 -1.47
C GLN A 224 10.27 -9.53 -2.57
N ALA A 225 9.87 -10.73 -2.97
CA ALA A 225 8.79 -10.92 -3.94
C ALA A 225 7.45 -10.41 -3.41
N LEU A 226 7.13 -10.66 -2.14
CA LEU A 226 5.93 -10.14 -1.48
C LEU A 226 5.95 -8.60 -1.38
N GLU A 227 7.10 -7.98 -1.06
CA GLU A 227 7.23 -6.50 -1.07
C GLU A 227 7.05 -5.93 -2.49
N ILE A 228 7.71 -6.50 -3.49
CA ILE A 228 7.61 -6.03 -4.89
C ILE A 228 6.17 -6.13 -5.40
N THR A 229 5.46 -7.19 -5.04
CA THR A 229 4.07 -7.40 -5.45
C THR A 229 3.06 -6.65 -4.56
N GLN A 230 3.55 -5.91 -3.58
CA GLN A 230 2.73 -5.13 -2.63
C GLN A 230 1.80 -6.00 -1.76
N ALA A 231 2.07 -7.29 -1.66
CA ALA A 231 1.36 -8.20 -0.75
C ALA A 231 1.87 -8.10 0.70
N LEU A 232 3.01 -7.44 0.89
CA LEU A 232 3.65 -7.21 2.19
C LEU A 232 4.31 -5.84 2.23
N THR A 233 4.20 -5.17 3.37
CA THR A 233 4.94 -3.96 3.69
C THR A 233 5.90 -4.24 4.85
N LEU A 234 7.20 -4.05 4.63
CA LEU A 234 8.19 -4.11 5.68
C LEU A 234 8.46 -2.70 6.23
N VAL A 235 7.95 -2.43 7.42
CA VAL A 235 8.18 -1.20 8.15
C VAL A 235 9.52 -1.32 8.87
N ARG A 236 10.53 -0.66 8.34
CA ARG A 236 11.90 -0.72 8.85
C ARG A 236 12.11 0.28 9.98
N PRO A 237 13.02 0.00 10.93
CA PRO A 237 13.30 0.94 12.01
C PRO A 237 13.92 2.22 11.45
N PHE A 238 13.57 3.33 12.08
CA PHE A 238 14.16 4.65 11.85
C PHE A 238 15.37 4.82 12.76
N HIS A 239 16.47 5.31 12.20
CA HIS A 239 17.70 5.63 12.93
C HIS A 239 18.19 7.01 12.51
N GLY A 240 18.30 7.92 13.46
CA GLY A 240 18.89 9.25 13.24
C GLY A 240 20.38 9.29 13.60
N GLY A 241 21.01 8.16 13.98
CA GLY A 241 22.41 8.06 14.32
C GLY A 241 22.70 7.94 15.83
N GLY A 242 21.71 7.83 16.69
CA GLY A 242 21.87 7.61 18.12
C GLY A 242 22.40 6.20 18.47
N GLN A 243 23.37 6.09 19.38
CA GLN A 243 23.97 4.80 19.77
C GLN A 243 22.99 3.83 20.47
N GLY A 244 21.87 4.34 20.99
CA GLY A 244 20.82 3.56 21.67
C GLY A 244 19.77 2.91 20.76
N GLU A 245 19.76 3.23 19.46
CA GLU A 245 18.66 2.93 18.52
C GLU A 245 18.85 1.68 17.65
N ILE A 246 19.81 0.80 17.96
CA ILE A 246 20.14 -0.32 17.06
C ILE A 246 19.14 -1.46 17.22
N VAL A 247 17.98 -1.32 16.62
CA VAL A 247 17.06 -2.42 16.33
C VAL A 247 17.06 -2.63 14.80
N ARG A 248 17.21 -3.88 14.35
CA ARG A 248 17.39 -4.19 12.92
C ARG A 248 16.18 -4.87 12.28
N GLN A 249 15.31 -5.48 13.09
CA GLN A 249 14.18 -6.27 12.59
C GLN A 249 13.09 -5.35 12.05
N PRO A 250 12.60 -5.55 10.82
CA PRO A 250 11.41 -4.86 10.34
C PRO A 250 10.15 -5.42 11.01
N LYS A 251 9.12 -4.60 11.15
CA LYS A 251 7.75 -5.08 11.33
C LYS A 251 7.16 -5.46 9.98
N ALA A 252 6.39 -6.53 9.92
CA ALA A 252 5.76 -7.00 8.69
C ALA A 252 4.25 -6.74 8.75
N TYR A 253 3.72 -6.02 7.77
CA TYR A 253 2.29 -5.75 7.63
C TYR A 253 1.78 -6.33 6.31
N ALA A 254 0.83 -7.25 6.38
CA ALA A 254 0.14 -7.73 5.20
C ALA A 254 -0.71 -6.62 4.57
N PHE A 255 -0.95 -6.72 3.29
CA PHE A 255 -1.63 -5.72 2.48
C PHE A 255 -3.11 -5.50 2.80
N ASP A 256 -3.74 -6.41 3.57
CA ASP A 256 -5.18 -6.36 3.81
C ASP A 256 -5.55 -7.08 5.12
N THR A 257 -6.37 -6.45 5.94
CA THR A 257 -6.80 -6.96 7.26
C THR A 257 -7.65 -8.23 7.18
N GLY A 258 -8.41 -8.41 6.09
CA GLY A 258 -9.23 -9.60 5.89
C GLY A 258 -8.39 -10.87 5.73
N PHE A 259 -7.24 -10.76 5.06
CA PHE A 259 -6.28 -11.88 4.97
C PHE A 259 -5.62 -12.20 6.31
N VAL A 260 -5.32 -11.17 7.10
CA VAL A 260 -4.78 -11.36 8.47
C VAL A 260 -5.78 -12.08 9.35
N SER A 261 -7.01 -11.59 9.41
CA SER A 261 -8.08 -12.20 10.22
C SER A 261 -8.45 -13.60 9.72
N PHE A 262 -8.37 -13.86 8.41
CA PHE A 262 -8.57 -15.18 7.82
C PHE A 262 -7.46 -16.16 8.23
N ALA A 263 -6.19 -15.78 8.06
CA ALA A 263 -5.04 -16.64 8.40
C ALA A 263 -4.94 -16.94 9.89
N ARG A 264 -5.38 -16.01 10.75
CA ARG A 264 -5.42 -16.18 12.21
C ARG A 264 -6.64 -16.96 12.69
N GLY A 265 -7.61 -17.27 11.81
CA GLY A 265 -8.86 -17.92 12.19
C GLY A 265 -9.73 -17.09 13.12
N TRP A 266 -9.65 -15.75 13.02
CA TRP A 266 -10.47 -14.85 13.82
C TRP A 266 -11.89 -14.78 13.26
N ASP A 267 -12.82 -15.42 13.95
CA ASP A 267 -14.23 -15.49 13.57
C ASP A 267 -15.11 -15.74 14.82
N PRO A 268 -15.77 -14.67 15.35
CA PRO A 268 -15.67 -13.25 15.00
C PRO A 268 -14.40 -12.56 15.55
N LEU A 269 -14.20 -11.28 15.21
CA LEU A 269 -13.16 -10.46 15.83
C LEU A 269 -13.49 -10.18 17.30
N ARG A 270 -12.47 -10.28 18.15
CA ARG A 270 -12.54 -9.87 19.55
C ARG A 270 -12.07 -8.42 19.72
N PRO A 271 -12.46 -7.72 20.79
CA PRO A 271 -11.97 -6.37 21.08
C PRO A 271 -10.43 -6.25 21.02
N ALA A 272 -9.70 -7.24 21.56
CA ALA A 272 -8.24 -7.26 21.59
C ALA A 272 -7.59 -7.38 20.19
N ASP A 273 -8.31 -7.86 19.18
CA ASP A 273 -7.77 -8.03 17.83
C ASP A 273 -7.78 -6.70 17.03
N ARG A 274 -8.60 -5.71 17.45
CA ARG A 274 -8.84 -4.47 16.73
C ARG A 274 -7.63 -3.55 16.67
N GLY A 275 -6.86 -3.46 17.75
CA GLY A 275 -5.68 -2.60 17.81
C GLY A 275 -4.65 -2.97 16.75
N LEU A 276 -4.35 -4.25 16.60
CA LEU A 276 -3.43 -4.75 15.59
C LEU A 276 -3.94 -4.48 14.16
N LEU A 277 -5.22 -4.69 13.89
CA LEU A 277 -5.80 -4.42 12.58
C LEU A 277 -5.88 -2.92 12.29
N TRP A 278 -6.03 -2.09 13.32
CA TRP A 278 -5.97 -0.64 13.21
C TRP A 278 -4.60 -0.16 12.70
N GLU A 279 -3.51 -0.71 13.22
CA GLU A 279 -2.16 -0.41 12.72
C GLU A 279 -2.00 -0.74 11.22
N HIS A 280 -2.63 -1.80 10.71
CA HIS A 280 -2.62 -2.10 9.27
C HIS A 280 -3.29 -0.99 8.46
N LEU A 281 -4.45 -0.47 8.92
CA LEU A 281 -5.12 0.63 8.24
C LEU A 281 -4.27 1.92 8.26
N VAL A 282 -3.50 2.14 9.32
CA VAL A 282 -2.54 3.25 9.38
C VAL A 282 -1.43 3.10 8.33
N VAL A 283 -0.86 1.89 8.16
CA VAL A 283 0.15 1.63 7.12
C VAL A 283 -0.41 1.87 5.73
N GLU A 284 -1.63 1.40 5.45
CA GLU A 284 -2.31 1.63 4.18
C GLU A 284 -2.57 3.13 3.93
N ALA A 285 -3.03 3.87 4.95
CA ALA A 285 -3.23 5.31 4.87
C ALA A 285 -1.92 6.06 4.58
N PHE A 286 -0.81 5.65 5.19
CA PHE A 286 0.51 6.23 4.90
C PHE A 286 0.94 5.98 3.46
N GLN A 287 0.77 4.76 2.95
CA GLN A 287 1.10 4.43 1.56
C GLN A 287 0.27 5.22 0.54
N ALA A 288 -1.00 5.45 0.85
CA ALA A 288 -1.90 6.22 -0.01
C ALA A 288 -1.61 7.73 0.03
N SER A 289 -1.28 8.26 1.22
CA SER A 289 -1.10 9.69 1.44
C SER A 289 0.28 10.20 1.04
N TRP A 290 1.31 9.37 1.21
CA TRP A 290 2.70 9.72 0.91
C TRP A 290 3.36 8.67 0.01
N PRO A 291 2.94 8.57 -1.27
CA PRO A 291 3.47 7.58 -2.20
C PRO A 291 4.97 7.76 -2.41
N GLY A 292 5.72 6.66 -2.27
CA GLY A 292 7.18 6.67 -2.40
C GLY A 292 7.95 7.00 -1.12
N GLU A 293 7.31 7.49 -0.06
CA GLU A 293 7.94 7.65 1.24
C GLU A 293 7.91 6.31 2.01
N PRO A 294 9.05 5.85 2.56
CA PRO A 294 9.06 4.62 3.34
C PRO A 294 8.41 4.84 4.70
N VAL A 295 7.45 3.98 5.05
CA VAL A 295 6.90 3.91 6.41
C VAL A 295 7.99 3.36 7.34
N ARG A 296 8.16 3.97 8.51
CA ARG A 296 9.17 3.58 9.49
C ARG A 296 8.57 3.55 10.88
N TYR A 297 9.21 2.78 11.80
CA TYR A 297 8.91 2.78 13.23
C TYR A 297 10.18 3.14 14.00
N TRP A 298 10.06 3.49 15.27
CA TRP A 298 11.22 3.71 16.12
C TRP A 298 11.20 2.76 17.32
N ARG A 299 12.38 2.26 17.66
CA ARG A 299 12.56 1.45 18.87
C ARG A 299 13.98 1.61 19.41
N ASN A 300 14.09 1.73 20.74
CA ASN A 300 15.38 1.74 21.43
C ASN A 300 15.73 0.36 22.01
N LYS A 301 16.93 0.26 22.58
CA LYS A 301 17.41 -0.98 23.22
C LYS A 301 16.68 -1.30 24.52
N ALA A 302 16.08 -0.33 25.20
CA ALA A 302 15.29 -0.53 26.40
C ALA A 302 13.91 -1.16 26.09
N GLY A 303 13.51 -1.14 24.82
CA GLY A 303 12.25 -1.72 24.38
C GLY A 303 11.14 -0.68 24.15
N ASP A 304 11.41 0.62 24.42
CA ASP A 304 10.44 1.67 24.09
C ASP A 304 10.26 1.74 22.59
N GLU A 305 9.01 1.82 22.13
CA GLU A 305 8.65 1.76 20.71
C GLU A 305 7.60 2.81 20.40
N VAL A 306 7.83 3.59 19.32
CA VAL A 306 6.83 4.45 18.67
C VAL A 306 6.37 3.74 17.40
N ASP A 307 5.06 3.55 17.26
CA ASP A 307 4.46 2.72 16.21
C ASP A 307 4.89 3.14 14.82
N PHE A 308 4.82 4.46 14.52
CA PHE A 308 5.32 5.00 13.25
C PHE A 308 5.98 6.35 13.43
N VAL A 309 6.96 6.62 12.57
CA VAL A 309 7.65 7.92 12.52
C VAL A 309 7.84 8.38 11.08
N ARG A 310 7.77 9.70 10.87
CA ARG A 310 7.96 10.33 9.56
C ARG A 310 8.96 11.48 9.66
N PRO A 311 10.15 11.35 9.07
CA PRO A 311 11.08 12.47 8.95
C PRO A 311 10.48 13.57 8.04
N ARG A 312 10.50 14.82 8.52
CA ARG A 312 10.04 15.99 7.76
C ARG A 312 11.21 16.86 7.29
N GLY A 313 12.42 16.55 7.73
CA GLY A 313 13.64 17.25 7.45
C GLY A 313 14.78 16.69 8.29
N ARG A 314 15.92 17.40 8.33
CA ARG A 314 17.13 16.91 8.99
C ARG A 314 16.93 16.56 10.47
N ASP A 315 16.21 17.40 11.23
CA ASP A 315 16.06 17.26 12.68
C ASP A 315 14.59 17.26 13.12
N VAL A 316 13.64 17.14 12.19
CA VAL A 316 12.22 17.18 12.49
C VAL A 316 11.61 15.83 12.13
N VAL A 317 11.11 15.12 13.16
CA VAL A 317 10.50 13.80 12.99
C VAL A 317 9.12 13.78 13.65
N ASP A 318 8.09 13.61 12.85
CA ASP A 318 6.74 13.42 13.36
C ASP A 318 6.59 11.99 13.88
N ALA A 319 5.89 11.85 15.01
CA ALA A 319 5.63 10.58 15.69
C ALA A 319 4.14 10.26 15.67
N TYR A 320 3.80 9.00 15.44
CA TYR A 320 2.43 8.51 15.35
C TYR A 320 2.27 7.28 16.24
N GLU A 321 1.40 7.38 17.23
CA GLU A 321 0.97 6.29 18.10
C GLU A 321 -0.41 5.80 17.67
N CYS A 322 -0.61 4.51 17.64
CA CYS A 322 -1.84 3.86 17.22
C CYS A 322 -2.53 3.22 18.41
N LYS A 323 -3.73 3.66 18.72
CA LYS A 323 -4.55 3.07 19.79
C LYS A 323 -5.99 2.89 19.31
N TRP A 324 -6.60 1.78 19.71
CA TRP A 324 -8.03 1.60 19.44
C TRP A 324 -8.88 2.59 20.25
N SER A 325 -8.47 2.92 21.47
CA SER A 325 -9.03 3.99 22.28
C SER A 325 -7.95 5.02 22.62
N ALA A 326 -8.24 6.30 22.45
CA ALA A 326 -7.33 7.39 22.81
C ALA A 326 -6.99 7.46 24.30
N ASP A 327 -7.77 6.78 25.14
CA ASP A 327 -7.55 6.72 26.60
C ASP A 327 -6.53 5.64 26.99
N GLU A 328 -6.23 4.69 26.09
CA GLU A 328 -5.20 3.66 26.29
C GLU A 328 -3.77 4.15 26.00
N PHE A 329 -3.60 5.45 25.70
CA PHE A 329 -2.29 6.02 25.38
C PHE A 329 -1.37 6.08 26.59
N ASP A 330 -0.20 5.44 26.50
CA ASP A 330 0.92 5.57 27.44
C ASP A 330 2.00 6.48 26.84
N PRO A 331 2.36 7.60 27.51
CA PRO A 331 3.34 8.56 27.01
C PRO A 331 4.80 8.09 27.13
N THR A 332 5.10 6.98 27.79
CA THR A 332 6.46 6.54 28.15
C THR A 332 7.37 6.43 26.94
N ALA A 333 6.98 5.65 25.94
CA ALA A 333 7.79 5.44 24.74
C ALA A 333 7.96 6.72 23.92
N LEU A 334 6.89 7.54 23.81
CA LEU A 334 6.94 8.81 23.09
C LEU A 334 7.84 9.83 23.79
N LYS A 335 7.89 9.84 25.12
CA LYS A 335 8.86 10.67 25.88
C LYS A 335 10.28 10.25 25.60
N ALA A 336 10.57 8.96 25.69
CA ALA A 336 11.89 8.41 25.35
C ALA A 336 12.30 8.77 23.91
N PHE A 337 11.35 8.68 22.95
CA PHE A 337 11.60 9.11 21.57
C PHE A 337 11.96 10.61 21.48
N ARG A 338 11.24 11.49 22.22
CA ARG A 338 11.46 12.93 22.17
C ARG A 338 12.79 13.37 22.82
N GLU A 339 13.42 12.55 23.64
CA GLU A 339 14.80 12.77 24.11
C GLU A 339 15.81 12.69 22.97
N TYR A 340 15.59 11.80 22.00
CA TYR A 340 16.43 11.67 20.78
C TYR A 340 16.03 12.68 19.70
N TYR A 341 14.72 12.91 19.51
CA TYR A 341 14.15 13.75 18.45
C TYR A 341 13.20 14.80 19.03
N PRO A 342 13.73 15.88 19.58
CA PRO A 342 12.92 16.90 20.32
C PRO A 342 11.98 17.69 19.42
N LYS A 343 12.18 17.68 18.08
CA LYS A 343 11.39 18.47 17.13
C LYS A 343 10.48 17.56 16.28
N GLY A 344 9.25 18.02 16.08
CA GLY A 344 8.21 17.34 15.31
C GLY A 344 6.90 17.28 16.06
N ARG A 345 5.85 16.87 15.37
CA ARG A 345 4.50 16.74 15.94
C ARG A 345 4.28 15.34 16.47
N ASN A 346 3.38 15.22 17.46
CA ASN A 346 2.94 13.93 17.97
C ASN A 346 1.47 13.73 17.60
N TYR A 347 1.20 12.60 16.98
CA TYR A 347 -0.14 12.20 16.59
C TYR A 347 -0.55 10.94 17.37
N LEU A 348 -1.78 10.95 17.87
CA LEU A 348 -2.45 9.77 18.43
C LEU A 348 -3.56 9.38 17.46
N LEU A 349 -3.35 8.31 16.71
CA LEU A 349 -4.28 7.80 15.71
C LEU A 349 -5.27 6.84 16.36
N ALA A 350 -6.53 7.25 16.42
CA ALA A 350 -7.62 6.45 16.98
C ALA A 350 -8.82 6.46 16.02
N PRO A 351 -9.74 5.48 16.09
CA PRO A 351 -10.92 5.42 15.22
C PRO A 351 -11.99 6.42 15.63
N ILE A 352 -11.62 7.71 15.64
CA ILE A 352 -12.54 8.81 15.93
C ILE A 352 -13.21 9.31 14.64
N THR A 353 -14.49 9.65 14.72
CA THR A 353 -15.30 10.14 13.59
C THR A 353 -15.38 11.67 13.54
N GLY A 354 -14.84 12.37 14.54
CA GLY A 354 -14.87 13.82 14.67
C GLY A 354 -13.63 14.52 14.10
N ARG A 355 -13.58 15.83 14.30
CA ARG A 355 -12.39 16.63 13.97
C ARG A 355 -11.22 16.27 14.87
N ALA A 356 -10.00 16.42 14.36
CA ALA A 356 -8.80 16.34 15.17
C ALA A 356 -8.83 17.36 16.31
N TYR A 357 -8.31 16.97 17.48
CA TYR A 357 -8.25 17.85 18.66
C TYR A 357 -6.92 17.69 19.40
N GLY A 358 -6.52 18.74 20.11
CA GLY A 358 -5.33 18.73 20.95
C GLY A 358 -5.59 18.01 22.28
N LYS A 359 -4.66 17.16 22.72
CA LYS A 359 -4.64 16.52 24.05
C LYS A 359 -3.25 16.71 24.65
N LYS A 360 -3.21 17.11 25.94
CA LYS A 360 -1.93 17.21 26.67
C LYS A 360 -1.85 16.09 27.69
N VAL A 361 -0.80 15.27 27.60
CA VAL A 361 -0.58 14.14 28.51
C VAL A 361 0.85 14.21 29.05
N GLN A 362 0.97 14.43 30.35
CA GLN A 362 2.25 14.46 31.09
C GLN A 362 3.33 15.34 30.40
N GLY A 363 2.95 16.51 29.91
CA GLY A 363 3.85 17.47 29.26
C GLY A 363 4.00 17.32 27.75
N LEU A 364 3.58 16.19 27.16
CA LEU A 364 3.51 16.01 25.72
C LEU A 364 2.26 16.63 25.13
N GLU A 365 2.40 17.36 24.03
CA GLU A 365 1.28 17.84 23.22
C GLU A 365 1.03 16.83 22.10
N LEU A 366 -0.22 16.39 21.95
CA LEU A 366 -0.69 15.40 21.00
C LEU A 366 -1.81 15.97 20.15
N THR A 367 -1.83 15.62 18.88
CA THR A 367 -3.01 15.76 18.03
C THR A 367 -3.70 14.40 17.95
N VAL A 368 -4.88 14.28 18.53
CA VAL A 368 -5.71 13.08 18.42
C VAL A 368 -6.53 13.18 17.14
N CYS A 369 -6.43 12.22 16.25
CA CYS A 369 -7.13 12.23 14.96
C CYS A 369 -7.43 10.84 14.43
N GLY A 370 -8.41 10.76 13.53
CA GLY A 370 -8.68 9.58 12.71
C GLY A 370 -7.83 9.57 11.44
N LEU A 371 -7.92 8.47 10.66
CA LEU A 371 -7.14 8.31 9.43
C LEU A 371 -7.49 9.32 8.34
N ALA A 372 -8.71 9.84 8.32
CA ALA A 372 -9.11 10.90 7.38
C ALA A 372 -8.21 12.15 7.46
N ALA A 373 -7.61 12.44 8.61
CA ALA A 373 -6.64 13.52 8.75
C ALA A 373 -5.30 13.23 8.08
N LEU A 374 -4.94 11.96 7.88
CA LEU A 374 -3.76 11.54 7.11
C LEU A 374 -4.06 11.54 5.61
N GLU A 375 -5.27 11.15 5.23
CA GLU A 375 -5.73 11.09 3.85
C GLU A 375 -5.82 12.49 3.22
N ASN A 376 -6.04 13.54 4.02
CA ASN A 376 -6.09 14.94 3.61
C ASN A 376 -5.25 15.84 4.54
N PRO A 377 -3.92 15.75 4.49
CA PRO A 377 -3.02 16.46 5.42
C PRO A 377 -3.05 17.99 5.27
N ASP A 378 -3.61 18.51 4.18
CA ASP A 378 -3.69 19.95 3.88
C ASP A 378 -5.09 20.55 4.19
N ARG A 379 -6.00 19.78 4.74
CA ARG A 379 -7.29 20.20 5.29
C ARG A 379 -7.29 20.09 6.82
#